data_bdcbfc4bc55fc2b21416250dadd3295e
#
_entry.id   bdcbfc4bc55fc2b21416250dadd3295e
#
_cell.length_a   1.000
_cell.length_b   1.000
_cell.length_c   1.000
_cell.angle_alpha   90.00
_cell.angle_beta   90.00
_cell.angle_gamma   90.00
#
_symmetry.space_group_name_H-M   'P 1'
#
loop_
_entity.id
_entity.type
_entity.pdbx_description
1 polymer ?
#
loop_
_entity_poly.entity_id
_entity_poly.type
_entity_poly.pdbx_seq_one_letter_code
_entity_poly.pdbx_strand_id
1 'polypeptide(L)'
;KEIWDKLALFYGYYGACYSAEELKKRYETLVKGKEADLKVSLENDPHYAHESSPEIEITDVFQSLFTEKGVEADNTLAIHTGQFFRVLATEYIRVYPGTIEMLQNLKKKGKNVYLLSNAQRIFTAYEMQVIQIAKYFDDIFISSDFQTKKPDIRFFDALKKKHGLKPGQTLFIGNDSRCDI
;
A
#
# COMPACT_ATOMS: atom_id res chain seq x y z
N LYS A 1 3.17 -15.10 15.78
CA LYS A 1 4.28 -14.96 16.73
C LYS A 1 5.62 -15.05 15.99
N GLU A 2 5.84 -16.09 15.22
CA GLU A 2 7.10 -16.36 14.50
C GLU A 2 7.58 -15.20 13.59
N ILE A 3 6.67 -14.47 12.94
CA ILE A 3 7.02 -13.32 12.11
C ILE A 3 7.72 -12.24 12.94
N TRP A 4 7.16 -11.92 14.10
CA TRP A 4 7.70 -10.89 14.99
C TRP A 4 9.01 -11.31 15.65
N ASP A 5 9.18 -12.60 15.93
CA ASP A 5 10.45 -13.13 16.44
C ASP A 5 11.58 -12.93 15.41
N LYS A 6 11.33 -13.27 14.13
CA LYS A 6 12.29 -13.08 13.05
C LYS A 6 12.56 -11.60 12.74
N LEU A 7 11.53 -10.78 12.77
CA LEU A 7 11.68 -9.34 12.53
C LEU A 7 12.47 -8.68 13.68
N ALA A 8 12.25 -9.07 14.94
CA ALA A 8 13.01 -8.58 16.08
C ALA A 8 14.50 -8.93 15.97
N LEU A 9 14.83 -10.14 15.51
CA LEU A 9 16.22 -10.54 15.21
C LEU A 9 16.84 -9.65 14.11
N PHE A 10 16.06 -9.35 13.07
CA PHE A 10 16.53 -8.47 12.00
C PHE A 10 16.83 -7.06 12.51
N TYR A 11 15.94 -6.45 13.29
CA TYR A 11 16.20 -5.15 13.93
C TYR A 11 17.43 -5.22 14.86
N GLY A 12 17.55 -6.29 15.66
CA GLY A 12 18.67 -6.52 16.56
C GLY A 12 20.02 -6.61 15.85
N TYR A 13 20.06 -7.19 14.63
CA TYR A 13 21.26 -7.23 13.81
C TYR A 13 21.82 -5.83 13.50
N TYR A 14 20.94 -4.85 13.33
CA TYR A 14 21.30 -3.43 13.11
C TYR A 14 21.44 -2.63 14.42
N GLY A 15 21.31 -3.27 15.58
CA GLY A 15 21.45 -2.61 16.89
C GLY A 15 20.14 -2.12 17.50
N ALA A 16 18.99 -2.20 16.79
CA ALA A 16 17.68 -1.84 17.32
C ALA A 16 17.02 -3.01 18.07
N CYS A 17 17.42 -3.22 19.31
CA CYS A 17 17.01 -4.39 20.11
C CYS A 17 15.57 -4.25 20.63
N TYR A 18 14.72 -5.18 20.24
CA TYR A 18 13.34 -5.37 20.69
C TYR A 18 13.10 -6.83 21.08
N SER A 19 12.19 -7.05 22.04
CA SER A 19 11.48 -8.31 22.07
C SER A 19 10.42 -8.36 20.97
N ALA A 20 10.01 -9.55 20.55
CA ALA A 20 8.96 -9.72 19.52
C ALA A 20 7.63 -9.03 19.93
N GLU A 21 7.26 -9.12 21.21
CA GLU A 21 6.05 -8.52 21.75
C GLU A 21 6.16 -6.98 21.77
N GLU A 22 7.28 -6.45 22.22
CA GLU A 22 7.56 -5.01 22.20
C GLU A 22 7.51 -4.46 20.79
N LEU A 23 8.20 -5.10 19.84
CA LEU A 23 8.25 -4.69 18.44
C LEU A 23 6.84 -4.62 17.83
N LYS A 24 6.04 -5.69 18.03
CA LYS A 24 4.65 -5.73 17.56
C LYS A 24 3.83 -4.57 18.14
N LYS A 25 3.89 -4.36 19.44
CA LYS A 25 3.14 -3.31 20.13
C LYS A 25 3.55 -1.91 19.63
N ARG A 26 4.86 -1.67 19.44
CA ARG A 26 5.36 -0.39 18.93
C ARG A 26 4.93 -0.16 17.49
N TYR A 27 5.04 -1.16 16.63
CA TYR A 27 4.55 -1.12 15.26
C TYR A 27 3.07 -0.73 15.20
N GLU A 28 2.20 -1.45 15.92
CA GLU A 28 0.76 -1.16 15.96
C GLU A 28 0.45 0.24 16.50
N THR A 29 1.23 0.72 17.48
CA THR A 29 1.07 2.07 18.04
C THR A 29 1.46 3.14 17.01
N LEU A 30 2.58 2.96 16.32
CA LEU A 30 3.04 3.89 15.29
C LEU A 30 2.07 3.96 14.10
N VAL A 31 1.57 2.81 13.65
CA VAL A 31 0.56 2.76 12.58
C VAL A 31 -0.67 3.57 12.97
N LYS A 32 -1.26 3.28 14.14
CA LYS A 32 -2.46 3.99 14.62
C LYS A 32 -2.24 5.48 14.82
N GLY A 33 -1.08 5.87 15.36
CA GLY A 33 -0.74 7.28 15.55
C GLY A 33 -0.64 8.03 14.22
N LYS A 34 0.14 7.51 13.28
CA LYS A 34 0.30 8.12 11.95
C LYS A 34 -1.02 8.16 11.16
N GLU A 35 -1.86 7.12 11.26
CA GLU A 35 -3.19 7.12 10.63
C GLU A 35 -4.10 8.18 11.26
N ALA A 36 -4.07 8.36 12.57
CA ALA A 36 -4.86 9.38 13.25
C ALA A 36 -4.43 10.80 12.86
N ASP A 37 -3.13 11.06 12.83
CA ASP A 37 -2.58 12.37 12.41
C ASP A 37 -2.95 12.68 10.95
N LEU A 38 -2.78 11.71 10.07
CA LEU A 38 -3.14 11.86 8.66
C LEU A 38 -4.65 12.07 8.48
N LYS A 39 -5.47 11.36 9.25
CA LYS A 39 -6.92 11.52 9.22
C LYS A 39 -7.34 12.94 9.56
N VAL A 40 -6.78 13.52 10.62
CA VAL A 40 -7.04 14.93 10.99
C VAL A 40 -6.66 15.87 9.86
N SER A 41 -5.50 15.64 9.22
CA SER A 41 -5.07 16.44 8.06
C SER A 41 -6.05 16.36 6.89
N LEU A 42 -6.55 15.16 6.58
CA LEU A 42 -7.50 14.93 5.49
C LEU A 42 -8.89 15.55 5.78
N GLU A 43 -9.36 15.47 7.02
CA GLU A 43 -10.65 16.02 7.46
C GLU A 43 -10.67 17.55 7.43
N ASN A 44 -9.52 18.19 7.54
CA ASN A 44 -9.40 19.64 7.44
C ASN A 44 -9.47 20.17 6.00
N ASP A 45 -9.52 19.31 4.99
CA ASP A 45 -9.75 19.72 3.61
C ASP A 45 -11.26 19.91 3.35
N PRO A 46 -11.74 21.15 3.19
CA PRO A 46 -13.18 21.43 3.07
C PRO A 46 -13.83 20.81 1.83
N HIS A 47 -13.02 20.43 0.83
CA HIS A 47 -13.51 19.80 -0.40
C HIS A 47 -13.92 18.34 -0.20
N TYR A 48 -13.37 17.67 0.84
CA TYR A 48 -13.45 16.22 1.03
C TYR A 48 -13.78 15.82 2.48
N ALA A 49 -14.42 16.73 3.24
CA ALA A 49 -14.61 16.59 4.68
C ALA A 49 -15.39 15.32 5.13
N HIS A 50 -16.05 14.62 4.21
CA HIS A 50 -16.95 13.52 4.55
C HIS A 50 -16.37 12.12 4.33
N GLU A 51 -15.25 12.00 3.65
CA GLU A 51 -14.76 10.72 3.10
C GLU A 51 -13.30 10.44 3.43
N SER A 52 -12.81 10.88 4.58
CA SER A 52 -11.39 10.66 4.91
C SER A 52 -11.09 9.19 5.17
N SER A 53 -10.27 8.61 4.32
CA SER A 53 -9.71 7.28 4.48
C SER A 53 -8.19 7.37 4.36
N PRO A 54 -7.48 7.57 5.49
CA PRO A 54 -6.04 7.75 5.47
C PRO A 54 -5.31 6.47 5.05
N GLU A 55 -4.26 6.63 4.26
CA GLU A 55 -3.30 5.58 3.94
C GLU A 55 -1.89 6.10 4.20
N ILE A 56 -1.27 5.66 5.27
CA ILE A 56 0.11 6.03 5.61
C ILE A 56 1.11 5.33 4.69
N GLU A 57 2.29 5.94 4.51
CA GLU A 57 3.43 5.22 3.94
C GLU A 57 4.06 4.35 5.03
N ILE A 58 3.94 3.04 4.89
CA ILE A 58 4.37 2.09 5.93
C ILE A 58 5.89 2.06 6.13
N THR A 59 6.66 2.51 5.15
CA THR A 59 8.12 2.63 5.22
C THR A 59 8.53 3.50 6.40
N ASP A 60 7.79 4.59 6.65
CA ASP A 60 8.03 5.50 7.76
C ASP A 60 7.87 4.82 9.13
N VAL A 61 7.00 3.83 9.24
CA VAL A 61 6.83 3.05 10.47
C VAL A 61 8.06 2.18 10.71
N PHE A 62 8.53 1.48 9.67
CA PHE A 62 9.74 0.66 9.78
C PHE A 62 10.97 1.50 10.10
N GLN A 63 11.11 2.69 9.52
CA GLN A 63 12.18 3.62 9.83
C GLN A 63 12.11 4.13 11.28
N SER A 64 10.92 4.52 11.73
CA SER A 64 10.69 5.01 13.09
C SER A 64 11.10 4.00 14.16
N LEU A 65 10.87 2.70 13.90
CA LEU A 65 11.28 1.63 14.82
C LEU A 65 12.81 1.53 14.99
N PHE A 66 13.60 1.85 13.99
CA PHE A 66 15.06 1.99 14.14
C PHE A 66 15.41 3.23 14.97
N THR A 67 14.82 4.37 14.62
CA THR A 67 15.08 5.65 15.26
C THR A 67 14.74 5.64 16.75
N GLU A 68 13.66 4.96 17.16
CA GLU A 68 13.27 4.80 18.58
C GLU A 68 14.35 4.09 19.43
N LYS A 69 15.19 3.29 18.81
CA LYS A 69 16.32 2.62 19.46
C LYS A 69 17.67 3.33 19.24
N GLY A 70 17.63 4.55 18.71
CA GLY A 70 18.85 5.34 18.44
C GLY A 70 19.67 4.85 17.26
N VAL A 71 19.06 4.04 16.36
CA VAL A 71 19.72 3.53 15.16
C VAL A 71 19.31 4.40 13.97
N GLU A 72 20.29 4.92 13.24
CA GLU A 72 20.05 5.60 11.97
C GLU A 72 19.71 4.57 10.89
N ALA A 73 18.58 4.75 10.24
CA ALA A 73 18.14 3.93 9.12
C ALA A 73 17.78 4.84 7.94
N ASP A 74 18.40 4.62 6.81
CA ASP A 74 18.01 5.28 5.58
C ASP A 74 16.71 4.68 5.01
N ASN A 75 16.18 5.34 4.00
CA ASN A 75 14.95 4.87 3.35
C ASN A 75 15.11 3.47 2.72
N THR A 76 16.31 3.12 2.28
CA THR A 76 16.58 1.81 1.67
C THR A 76 16.46 0.70 2.70
N LEU A 77 17.05 0.89 3.89
CA LEU A 77 16.94 -0.09 4.98
C LEU A 77 15.48 -0.23 5.45
N ALA A 78 14.76 0.88 5.56
CA ALA A 78 13.34 0.86 5.94
C ALA A 78 12.48 0.08 4.92
N ILE A 79 12.69 0.30 3.61
CA ILE A 79 12.03 -0.45 2.54
C ILE A 79 12.37 -1.94 2.63
N HIS A 80 13.64 -2.30 2.75
CA HIS A 80 14.05 -3.71 2.86
C HIS A 80 13.46 -4.39 4.09
N THR A 81 13.38 -3.66 5.22
CA THR A 81 12.73 -4.16 6.43
C THR A 81 11.25 -4.45 6.21
N GLY A 82 10.53 -3.54 5.57
CA GLY A 82 9.13 -3.74 5.20
C GLY A 82 8.94 -4.90 4.23
N GLN A 83 9.80 -5.03 3.22
CA GLN A 83 9.77 -6.15 2.28
C GLN A 83 10.08 -7.48 2.98
N PHE A 84 11.03 -7.50 3.90
CA PHE A 84 11.31 -8.68 4.72
C PHE A 84 10.09 -9.07 5.58
N PHE A 85 9.45 -8.10 6.25
CA PHE A 85 8.21 -8.33 6.97
C PHE A 85 7.13 -8.93 6.05
N ARG A 86 6.98 -8.39 4.84
CA ARG A 86 5.99 -8.88 3.87
C ARG A 86 6.28 -10.31 3.44
N VAL A 87 7.53 -10.65 3.16
CA VAL A 87 7.94 -12.02 2.81
C VAL A 87 7.63 -13.01 3.94
N LEU A 88 7.92 -12.64 5.19
CA LEU A 88 7.60 -13.48 6.34
C LEU A 88 6.09 -13.69 6.54
N ALA A 89 5.26 -12.74 6.08
CA ALA A 89 3.81 -12.79 6.20
C ALA A 89 3.10 -13.40 4.98
N THR A 90 3.84 -13.75 3.91
CA THR A 90 3.26 -14.24 2.66
C THR A 90 3.49 -15.73 2.54
N GLU A 91 2.41 -16.52 2.48
CA GLU A 91 2.49 -17.96 2.23
C GLU A 91 2.63 -18.25 0.73
N TYR A 92 1.85 -17.57 -0.10
CA TYR A 92 1.94 -17.66 -1.55
C TYR A 92 1.38 -16.41 -2.22
N ILE A 93 1.76 -16.19 -3.48
CA ILE A 93 1.22 -15.15 -4.35
C ILE A 93 0.90 -15.75 -5.72
N ARG A 94 -0.29 -15.45 -6.23
CA ARG A 94 -0.74 -15.92 -7.55
C ARG A 94 -1.80 -14.99 -8.14
N VAL A 95 -1.94 -15.02 -9.46
CA VAL A 95 -3.10 -14.45 -10.15
C VAL A 95 -4.25 -15.43 -10.19
N TYR A 96 -5.48 -14.93 -10.20
CA TYR A 96 -6.66 -15.78 -10.43
C TYR A 96 -6.65 -16.32 -11.86
N PRO A 97 -7.21 -17.53 -12.09
CA PRO A 97 -7.40 -18.07 -13.43
C PRO A 97 -8.13 -17.07 -14.33
N GLY A 98 -7.68 -16.94 -15.57
CA GLY A 98 -8.27 -16.04 -16.57
C GLY A 98 -7.86 -14.57 -16.46
N THR A 99 -7.17 -14.13 -15.38
CA THR A 99 -6.76 -12.72 -15.21
C THR A 99 -5.88 -12.24 -16.36
N ILE A 100 -4.85 -12.99 -16.71
CA ILE A 100 -3.91 -12.60 -17.78
C ILE A 100 -4.64 -12.56 -19.12
N GLU A 101 -5.46 -13.55 -19.41
CA GLU A 101 -6.25 -13.62 -20.65
C GLU A 101 -7.21 -12.42 -20.75
N MET A 102 -7.92 -12.10 -19.66
CA MET A 102 -8.80 -10.93 -19.60
C MET A 102 -8.05 -9.63 -19.90
N LEU A 103 -6.91 -9.40 -19.24
CA LEU A 103 -6.10 -8.19 -19.43
C LEU A 103 -5.59 -8.10 -20.87
N GLN A 104 -5.09 -9.20 -21.43
CA GLN A 104 -4.67 -9.27 -22.85
C GLN A 104 -5.81 -8.94 -23.80
N ASN A 105 -7.00 -9.48 -23.56
CA ASN A 105 -8.17 -9.23 -24.39
C ASN A 105 -8.63 -7.77 -24.33
N LEU A 106 -8.56 -7.12 -23.16
CA LEU A 106 -8.82 -5.68 -23.04
C LEU A 106 -7.83 -4.87 -23.87
N LYS A 107 -6.52 -5.18 -23.77
CA LYS A 107 -5.49 -4.50 -24.55
C LYS A 107 -5.66 -4.72 -26.04
N LYS A 108 -5.97 -5.94 -26.52
CA LYS A 108 -6.28 -6.23 -27.93
C LYS A 108 -7.47 -5.43 -28.46
N LYS A 109 -8.46 -5.13 -27.59
CA LYS A 109 -9.61 -4.27 -27.91
C LYS A 109 -9.31 -2.77 -27.82
N GLY A 110 -8.06 -2.37 -27.66
CA GLY A 110 -7.63 -0.97 -27.54
C GLY A 110 -8.12 -0.25 -26.29
N LYS A 111 -8.44 -1.01 -25.22
CA LYS A 111 -8.88 -0.41 -23.96
C LYS A 111 -7.68 0.00 -23.12
N ASN A 112 -7.78 1.19 -22.51
CA ASN A 112 -6.87 1.57 -21.45
C ASN A 112 -7.29 0.85 -20.16
N VAL A 113 -6.31 0.32 -19.44
CA VAL A 113 -6.52 -0.47 -18.22
C VAL A 113 -5.70 0.16 -17.11
N TYR A 114 -6.36 0.58 -16.05
CA TYR A 114 -5.74 1.21 -14.89
C TYR A 114 -5.94 0.35 -13.66
N LEU A 115 -4.95 0.31 -12.77
CA LEU A 115 -5.09 -0.27 -11.44
C LEU A 115 -5.28 0.85 -10.42
N LEU A 116 -6.32 0.75 -9.58
CA LEU A 116 -6.54 1.59 -8.41
C LEU A 116 -6.67 0.69 -7.17
N SER A 117 -5.59 0.56 -6.40
CA SER A 117 -5.48 -0.42 -5.32
C SER A 117 -5.19 0.21 -3.96
N ASN A 118 -5.96 -0.21 -2.95
CA ASN A 118 -5.63 0.04 -1.55
C ASN A 118 -4.49 -0.88 -1.15
N ALA A 119 -3.27 -0.36 -1.13
CA ALA A 119 -2.06 -1.16 -0.92
C ALA A 119 -0.85 -0.27 -0.55
N GLN A 120 0.24 -0.92 -0.18
CA GLN A 120 1.53 -0.29 0.05
C GLN A 120 2.46 -0.51 -1.15
N ARG A 121 3.04 0.56 -1.68
CA ARG A 121 3.91 0.53 -2.86
C ARG A 121 5.08 -0.44 -2.68
N ILE A 122 5.72 -0.41 -1.52
CA ILE A 122 6.90 -1.24 -1.24
C ILE A 122 6.64 -2.75 -1.34
N PHE A 123 5.38 -3.17 -1.17
CA PHE A 123 4.95 -4.57 -1.32
C PHE A 123 4.45 -4.84 -2.74
N THR A 124 3.48 -4.05 -3.19
CA THR A 124 2.70 -4.31 -4.41
C THR A 124 3.53 -4.18 -5.68
N ALA A 125 4.48 -3.24 -5.74
CA ALA A 125 5.33 -3.08 -6.92
C ALA A 125 6.15 -4.35 -7.20
N TYR A 126 6.74 -4.94 -6.17
CA TYR A 126 7.46 -6.20 -6.28
C TYR A 126 6.53 -7.38 -6.62
N GLU A 127 5.40 -7.49 -5.92
CA GLU A 127 4.43 -8.57 -6.12
C GLU A 127 3.91 -8.59 -7.56
N MET A 128 3.56 -7.43 -8.11
CA MET A 128 3.09 -7.32 -9.51
C MET A 128 4.15 -7.70 -10.54
N GLN A 129 5.44 -7.48 -10.24
CA GLN A 129 6.52 -7.95 -11.09
C GLN A 129 6.65 -9.47 -11.04
N VAL A 130 6.63 -10.07 -9.85
CA VAL A 130 6.72 -11.53 -9.66
C VAL A 130 5.62 -12.26 -10.41
N ILE A 131 4.37 -11.79 -10.31
CA ILE A 131 3.24 -12.40 -11.03
C ILE A 131 3.06 -11.89 -12.46
N GLN A 132 3.94 -11.02 -12.93
CA GLN A 132 4.05 -10.53 -14.31
C GLN A 132 2.78 -9.84 -14.87
N ILE A 133 1.99 -9.17 -14.02
CA ILE A 133 0.78 -8.48 -14.47
C ILE A 133 0.97 -6.97 -14.67
N ALA A 134 2.00 -6.36 -14.11
CA ALA A 134 2.22 -4.91 -14.18
C ALA A 134 2.21 -4.37 -15.63
N LYS A 135 2.76 -5.12 -16.58
CA LYS A 135 2.88 -4.77 -18.00
C LYS A 135 1.54 -4.61 -18.75
N TYR A 136 0.44 -5.04 -18.16
CA TYR A 136 -0.88 -4.94 -18.80
C TYR A 136 -1.64 -3.67 -18.41
N PHE A 137 -1.15 -2.94 -17.42
CA PHE A 137 -1.76 -1.68 -16.98
C PHE A 137 -1.08 -0.49 -17.64
N ASP A 138 -1.88 0.47 -18.10
CA ASP A 138 -1.38 1.74 -18.64
C ASP A 138 -0.91 2.66 -17.52
N ASP A 139 -1.48 2.50 -16.31
CA ASP A 139 -1.00 3.14 -15.11
C ASP A 139 -1.44 2.38 -13.86
N ILE A 140 -0.70 2.56 -12.76
CA ILE A 140 -0.89 1.84 -11.50
C ILE A 140 -0.89 2.83 -10.34
N PHE A 141 -2.06 2.99 -9.73
CA PHE A 141 -2.30 3.84 -8.58
C PHE A 141 -2.37 2.99 -7.32
N ILE A 142 -1.45 3.22 -6.42
CA ILE A 142 -1.35 2.55 -5.12
C ILE A 142 -1.61 3.60 -4.04
N SER A 143 -2.53 3.32 -3.12
CA SER A 143 -3.02 4.28 -2.13
C SER A 143 -1.92 4.91 -1.27
N SER A 144 -0.87 4.18 -0.92
CA SER A 144 0.24 4.73 -0.13
C SER A 144 0.96 5.89 -0.82
N ASP A 145 0.94 5.98 -2.14
CA ASP A 145 1.55 7.11 -2.88
C ASP A 145 0.70 8.39 -2.79
N PHE A 146 -0.55 8.29 -2.35
CA PHE A 146 -1.53 9.37 -2.36
C PHE A 146 -2.00 9.77 -0.96
N GLN A 147 -1.52 9.11 0.08
CA GLN A 147 -1.92 9.32 1.48
C GLN A 147 -3.43 9.11 1.75
N THR A 148 -4.14 8.54 0.80
CA THR A 148 -5.58 8.27 0.87
C THR A 148 -5.93 7.01 0.11
N LYS A 149 -6.94 6.29 0.57
CA LYS A 149 -7.40 5.02 -0.02
C LYS A 149 -8.90 5.03 -0.27
N LYS A 150 -9.38 4.15 -1.12
CA LYS A 150 -10.82 3.91 -1.32
C LYS A 150 -11.51 3.58 0.01
N PRO A 151 -12.71 4.11 0.31
CA PRO A 151 -13.63 4.82 -0.59
C PRO A 151 -13.42 6.34 -0.71
N ASP A 152 -12.35 6.92 -0.19
CA ASP A 152 -12.09 8.35 -0.26
C ASP A 152 -12.05 8.83 -1.72
N ILE A 153 -12.87 9.81 -2.06
CA ILE A 153 -13.03 10.35 -3.42
C ILE A 153 -11.73 10.95 -3.97
N ARG A 154 -10.83 11.45 -3.10
CA ARG A 154 -9.52 12.01 -3.49
C ARG A 154 -8.70 10.99 -4.27
N PHE A 155 -8.74 9.72 -3.86
CA PHE A 155 -7.98 8.67 -4.53
C PHE A 155 -8.54 8.35 -5.91
N PHE A 156 -9.87 8.32 -6.07
CA PHE A 156 -10.53 8.21 -7.38
C PHE A 156 -10.25 9.43 -8.26
N ASP A 157 -10.31 10.63 -7.68
CA ASP A 157 -10.08 11.89 -8.41
C ASP A 157 -8.63 12.01 -8.90
N ALA A 158 -7.64 11.50 -8.16
CA ALA A 158 -6.26 11.45 -8.61
C ALA A 158 -6.13 10.71 -9.95
N LEU A 159 -6.75 9.53 -10.08
CA LEU A 159 -6.78 8.75 -11.32
C LEU A 159 -7.57 9.47 -12.42
N LYS A 160 -8.78 9.95 -12.10
CA LYS A 160 -9.65 10.64 -13.04
C LYS A 160 -8.99 11.89 -13.64
N LYS A 161 -8.37 12.73 -12.82
CA LYS A 161 -7.69 13.95 -13.23
C LYS A 161 -6.47 13.63 -14.10
N LYS A 162 -5.64 12.67 -13.70
CA LYS A 162 -4.41 12.33 -14.45
C LYS A 162 -4.72 11.85 -15.88
N HIS A 163 -5.77 11.07 -16.06
CA HIS A 163 -6.11 10.45 -17.34
C HIS A 163 -7.33 11.05 -18.04
N GLY A 164 -7.91 12.13 -17.51
CA GLY A 164 -9.08 12.77 -18.10
C GLY A 164 -10.29 11.85 -18.24
N LEU A 165 -10.48 10.93 -17.25
CA LEU A 165 -11.53 9.92 -17.33
C LEU A 165 -12.91 10.55 -17.20
N LYS A 166 -13.84 10.10 -18.06
CA LYS A 166 -15.22 10.60 -18.10
C LYS A 166 -16.20 9.52 -17.64
N PRO A 167 -17.17 9.85 -16.76
CA PRO A 167 -18.31 8.98 -16.50
C PRO A 167 -18.97 8.59 -17.83
N GLY A 168 -19.48 7.39 -17.95
CA GLY A 168 -20.06 6.87 -19.20
C GLY A 168 -19.07 6.34 -20.24
N GLN A 169 -17.76 6.64 -20.10
CA GLN A 169 -16.70 6.07 -20.91
C GLN A 169 -15.72 5.20 -20.09
N THR A 170 -15.95 5.13 -18.78
CA THR A 170 -15.08 4.43 -17.82
C THR A 170 -15.92 3.45 -17.02
N LEU A 171 -15.43 2.22 -16.89
CA LEU A 171 -16.00 1.21 -16.02
C LEU A 171 -15.02 0.96 -14.87
N PHE A 172 -15.50 1.09 -13.64
CA PHE A 172 -14.78 0.66 -12.46
C PHE A 172 -15.23 -0.75 -12.07
N ILE A 173 -14.29 -1.64 -11.79
CA ILE A 173 -14.54 -3.02 -11.40
C ILE A 173 -13.83 -3.28 -10.09
N GLY A 174 -14.55 -3.72 -9.09
CA GLY A 174 -14.03 -4.08 -7.77
C GLY A 174 -14.87 -5.16 -7.11
N ASN A 175 -14.41 -5.65 -5.99
CA ASN A 175 -15.06 -6.74 -5.25
C ASN A 175 -15.40 -6.42 -3.80
N ASP A 176 -14.95 -5.29 -3.29
CA ASP A 176 -15.26 -4.85 -1.91
C ASP A 176 -16.37 -3.80 -1.95
N SER A 177 -17.58 -4.20 -1.50
CA SER A 177 -18.76 -3.31 -1.47
C SER A 177 -18.59 -2.06 -0.57
N ARG A 178 -17.61 -2.03 0.29
CA ARG A 178 -17.33 -0.87 1.17
C ARG A 178 -16.36 0.12 0.54
N CYS A 179 -15.50 -0.35 -0.37
CA CYS A 179 -14.44 0.44 -0.98
C CYS A 179 -14.66 0.73 -2.46
N ASP A 180 -15.34 -0.19 -3.17
CA ASP A 180 -15.38 -0.19 -4.63
C ASP A 180 -16.77 0.17 -5.19
N ILE A 181 -17.83 0.21 -4.36
CA ILE A 181 -19.22 0.41 -4.81
C ILE A 181 -19.86 1.57 -4.05
#